data_757ee7b2bfc2a3818f443d62357f7b34
#
_entry.id   757ee7b2bfc2a3818f443d62357f7b34
#
_cell.length_a   1.000
_cell.length_b   1.000
_cell.length_c   1.000
_cell.angle_alpha   90.00
_cell.angle_beta   90.00
_cell.angle_gamma   90.00
#
_symmetry.space_group_name_H-M   'P 1'
#
loop_
_entity.id
_entity.type
_entity.pdbx_description
1 polymer ?
#
loop_
_entity_poly.entity_id
_entity_poly.type
_entity_poly.pdbx_seq_one_letter_code
_entity_poly.pdbx_strand_id
1 'polypeptide(L)'
;LRVIAEELDHLEIEHAYLDGSTRGRADVIRGFREGEAPVFLISLKAGGFGLTLTEADYVFLMDPWWNPAAEAQAVDRAHRIGQERTVMVYRLVSEGTIEEKVLELQRRKAELFGALMDESDDSGAGAFTDSLTAEDIREMLGAEE
;
A
#
# COMPACT_ATOMS: atom_id res chain seq x y z
N LEU A 1 -6.36 -10.89 -2.88
CA LEU A 1 -6.33 -10.68 -4.33
C LEU A 1 -7.20 -11.69 -5.10
N ARG A 2 -7.19 -12.99 -4.76
CA ARG A 2 -7.97 -14.00 -5.50
C ARG A 2 -9.46 -13.69 -5.54
N VAL A 3 -10.07 -13.35 -4.39
CA VAL A 3 -11.50 -13.02 -4.31
C VAL A 3 -11.85 -11.85 -5.22
N ILE A 4 -10.95 -10.85 -5.29
CA ILE A 4 -11.15 -9.70 -6.19
C ILE A 4 -11.04 -10.14 -7.65
N ALA A 5 -10.08 -11.00 -7.99
CA ALA A 5 -9.93 -11.52 -9.33
C ALA A 5 -11.18 -12.30 -9.78
N GLU A 6 -11.70 -13.20 -8.92
CA GLU A 6 -12.92 -13.94 -9.17
C GLU A 6 -14.13 -13.02 -9.41
N GLU A 7 -14.23 -11.93 -8.67
CA GLU A 7 -15.31 -10.96 -8.87
C GLU A 7 -15.15 -10.16 -10.17
N LEU A 8 -13.92 -9.76 -10.52
CA LEU A 8 -13.65 -9.11 -11.79
C LEU A 8 -13.96 -10.02 -12.98
N ASP A 9 -13.63 -11.32 -12.87
CA ASP A 9 -13.99 -12.33 -13.87
C ASP A 9 -15.50 -12.45 -14.04
N HIS A 10 -16.27 -12.45 -12.92
CA HIS A 10 -17.73 -12.47 -12.96
C HIS A 10 -18.33 -11.22 -13.63
N LEU A 11 -17.66 -10.09 -13.48
CA LEU A 11 -18.06 -8.82 -14.08
C LEU A 11 -17.53 -8.65 -15.50
N GLU A 12 -16.83 -9.65 -16.05
CA GLU A 12 -16.18 -9.62 -17.37
C GLU A 12 -15.20 -8.45 -17.52
N ILE A 13 -14.50 -8.08 -16.40
CA ILE A 13 -13.49 -7.02 -16.39
C ILE A 13 -12.11 -7.64 -16.53
N GLU A 14 -11.45 -7.34 -17.64
CA GLU A 14 -10.08 -7.75 -17.90
C GLU A 14 -9.13 -7.19 -16.83
N HIS A 15 -8.25 -8.04 -16.31
CA HIS A 15 -7.32 -7.63 -15.27
C HIS A 15 -5.96 -8.34 -15.38
N ALA A 16 -4.91 -7.60 -15.09
CA ALA A 16 -3.59 -8.15 -14.89
C ALA A 16 -3.42 -8.59 -13.42
N TYR A 17 -2.73 -9.70 -13.19
CA TYR A 17 -2.53 -10.27 -11.86
C TYR A 17 -1.07 -10.55 -11.56
N LEU A 18 -0.56 -10.00 -10.44
CA LEU A 18 0.83 -10.17 -10.04
C LEU A 18 0.95 -10.40 -8.53
N ASP A 19 1.34 -11.61 -8.16
CA ASP A 19 1.67 -11.98 -6.79
C ASP A 19 3.06 -12.64 -6.68
N GLY A 20 3.38 -13.20 -5.50
CA GLY A 20 4.66 -13.87 -5.26
C GLY A 20 4.89 -15.13 -6.11
N SER A 21 3.83 -15.75 -6.63
CA SER A 21 3.87 -16.97 -7.42
C SER A 21 3.86 -16.73 -8.94
N THR A 22 3.58 -15.48 -9.36
CA THR A 22 3.44 -15.12 -10.77
C THR A 22 4.76 -15.36 -11.54
N ARG A 23 4.68 -16.17 -12.57
CA ARG A 23 5.75 -16.38 -13.57
C ARG A 23 5.55 -15.41 -14.72
N GLY A 24 6.64 -15.04 -15.42
CA GLY A 24 6.54 -14.11 -16.56
C GLY A 24 6.13 -12.69 -16.15
N ARG A 25 6.58 -12.21 -14.98
CA ARG A 25 6.23 -10.90 -14.40
C ARG A 25 6.39 -9.73 -15.38
N ALA A 26 7.45 -9.78 -16.20
CA ALA A 26 7.74 -8.73 -17.19
C ALA A 26 6.64 -8.65 -18.26
N ASP A 27 6.08 -9.77 -18.67
CA ASP A 27 5.02 -9.82 -19.68
C ASP A 27 3.70 -9.29 -19.12
N VAL A 28 3.36 -9.66 -17.86
CA VAL A 28 2.17 -9.14 -17.15
C VAL A 28 2.25 -7.62 -17.04
N ILE A 29 3.41 -7.09 -16.64
CA ILE A 29 3.61 -5.64 -16.49
C ILE A 29 3.52 -4.94 -17.85
N ARG A 30 4.12 -5.53 -18.87
CA ARG A 30 4.06 -4.97 -20.21
C ARG A 30 2.63 -4.93 -20.74
N GLY A 31 1.87 -6.02 -20.63
CA GLY A 31 0.46 -6.06 -21.06
C GLY A 31 -0.38 -4.98 -20.37
N PHE A 32 -0.23 -4.78 -19.07
CA PHE A 32 -0.91 -3.67 -18.39
C PHE A 32 -0.52 -2.30 -18.96
N ARG A 33 0.78 -2.06 -19.19
CA ARG A 33 1.26 -0.79 -19.77
C ARG A 33 0.78 -0.55 -21.19
N GLU A 34 0.63 -1.60 -21.96
CA GLU A 34 0.09 -1.56 -23.33
C GLU A 34 -1.44 -1.41 -23.37
N GLY A 35 -2.08 -1.39 -22.19
CA GLY A 35 -3.52 -1.15 -22.04
C GLY A 35 -4.39 -2.38 -22.32
N GLU A 36 -3.81 -3.58 -22.25
CA GLU A 36 -4.55 -4.84 -22.44
C GLU A 36 -5.59 -5.08 -21.32
N ALA A 37 -5.35 -4.53 -20.13
CA ALA A 37 -6.25 -4.66 -19.00
C ALA A 37 -6.42 -3.34 -18.25
N PRO A 38 -7.66 -2.93 -17.90
CA PRO A 38 -7.93 -1.69 -17.15
C PRO A 38 -7.58 -1.79 -15.67
N VAL A 39 -7.44 -3.01 -15.13
CA VAL A 39 -7.17 -3.26 -13.71
C VAL A 39 -5.88 -4.05 -13.54
N PHE A 40 -5.06 -3.65 -12.55
CA PHE A 40 -3.88 -4.39 -12.15
C PHE A 40 -3.96 -4.80 -10.68
N LEU A 41 -4.17 -6.08 -10.43
CA LEU A 41 -4.13 -6.68 -9.11
C LEU A 41 -2.69 -7.03 -8.73
N ILE A 42 -2.18 -6.38 -7.68
CA ILE A 42 -0.80 -6.59 -7.26
C ILE A 42 -0.70 -6.75 -5.74
N SER A 43 0.04 -7.75 -5.27
CA SER A 43 0.33 -7.84 -3.84
C SER A 43 1.46 -6.87 -3.44
N LEU A 44 1.39 -6.30 -2.24
CA LEU A 44 2.40 -5.36 -1.73
C LEU A 44 3.81 -5.95 -1.82
N LYS A 45 3.98 -7.21 -1.43
CA LYS A 45 5.27 -7.92 -1.45
C LYS A 45 5.76 -8.26 -2.86
N ALA A 46 4.85 -8.59 -3.78
CA ALA A 46 5.23 -9.00 -5.14
C ALA A 46 5.73 -7.85 -5.99
N GLY A 47 5.33 -6.63 -5.70
CA GLY A 47 5.73 -5.47 -6.48
C GLY A 47 7.23 -5.17 -6.48
N GLY A 48 7.99 -5.59 -5.46
CA GLY A 48 9.44 -5.42 -5.39
C GLY A 48 9.94 -3.99 -5.61
N PHE A 49 11.27 -3.81 -5.61
CA PHE A 49 11.87 -2.53 -5.95
C PHE A 49 11.86 -2.30 -7.47
N GLY A 50 11.52 -1.09 -7.90
CA GLY A 50 11.68 -0.65 -9.29
C GLY A 50 10.49 -0.85 -10.22
N LEU A 51 9.38 -1.41 -9.76
CA LEU A 51 8.18 -1.47 -10.57
C LEU A 51 7.60 -0.07 -10.78
N THR A 52 7.39 0.32 -12.04
CA THR A 52 6.80 1.61 -12.43
C THR A 52 5.48 1.34 -13.14
N LEU A 53 4.40 1.99 -12.69
CA LEU A 53 3.03 1.84 -13.21
C LEU A 53 2.42 3.23 -13.44
N THR A 54 3.13 4.08 -14.17
CA THR A 54 2.69 5.46 -14.46
C THR A 54 1.45 5.54 -15.35
N GLU A 55 1.02 4.43 -15.90
CA GLU A 55 -0.23 4.29 -16.65
C GLU A 55 -1.46 4.32 -15.72
N ALA A 56 -1.27 3.97 -14.43
CA ALA A 56 -2.34 3.97 -13.43
C ALA A 56 -2.54 5.38 -12.85
N ASP A 57 -3.78 5.85 -12.84
CA ASP A 57 -4.22 7.09 -12.21
C ASP A 57 -5.10 6.85 -10.96
N TYR A 58 -5.47 5.60 -10.68
CA TYR A 58 -6.17 5.18 -9.48
C TYR A 58 -5.40 4.08 -8.76
N VAL A 59 -5.26 4.22 -7.44
CA VAL A 59 -4.66 3.20 -6.56
C VAL A 59 -5.63 2.87 -5.44
N PHE A 60 -5.97 1.60 -5.29
CA PHE A 60 -6.81 1.09 -4.21
C PHE A 60 -5.97 0.24 -3.27
N LEU A 61 -5.79 0.70 -2.04
CA LEU A 61 -5.17 -0.06 -0.96
C LEU A 61 -6.27 -0.83 -0.23
N MET A 62 -6.35 -2.14 -0.46
CA MET A 62 -7.43 -3.00 0.03
C MET A 62 -7.22 -3.45 1.47
N ASP A 63 -5.97 -3.61 1.89
CA ASP A 63 -5.59 -4.02 3.24
C ASP A 63 -4.57 -3.00 3.78
N PRO A 64 -4.93 -2.16 4.78
CA PRO A 64 -3.97 -1.27 5.39
C PRO A 64 -2.86 -2.08 6.08
N TRP A 65 -1.61 -1.73 5.77
CA TRP A 65 -0.45 -2.38 6.34
C TRP A 65 0.01 -1.58 7.56
N TRP A 66 0.37 -2.27 8.65
CA TRP A 66 0.83 -1.60 9.87
C TRP A 66 2.03 -0.66 9.63
N ASN A 67 2.87 -0.93 8.62
CA ASN A 67 3.99 -0.08 8.22
C ASN A 67 3.57 0.86 7.07
N PRO A 68 3.43 2.17 7.32
CA PRO A 68 3.04 3.15 6.31
C PRO A 68 4.07 3.28 5.18
N ALA A 69 5.34 2.94 5.40
CA ALA A 69 6.37 2.97 4.37
C ALA A 69 6.09 1.96 3.25
N ALA A 70 5.51 0.79 3.56
CA ALA A 70 5.14 -0.21 2.57
C ALA A 70 3.98 0.28 1.68
N GLU A 71 3.02 1.00 2.26
CA GLU A 71 1.92 1.63 1.51
C GLU A 71 2.42 2.78 0.64
N ALA A 72 3.25 3.67 1.18
CA ALA A 72 3.89 4.74 0.42
C ALA A 72 4.66 4.18 -0.78
N GLN A 73 5.44 3.12 -0.58
CA GLN A 73 6.14 2.44 -1.68
C GLN A 73 5.17 1.87 -2.73
N ALA A 74 4.00 1.39 -2.33
CA ALA A 74 2.99 0.91 -3.28
C ALA A 74 2.41 2.05 -4.12
N VAL A 75 2.13 3.19 -3.51
CA VAL A 75 1.65 4.41 -4.20
C VAL A 75 2.70 4.98 -5.14
N ASP A 76 3.97 5.00 -4.72
CA ASP A 76 5.10 5.49 -5.52
C ASP A 76 5.30 4.73 -6.83
N ARG A 77 4.69 3.58 -7.00
CA ARG A 77 4.73 2.84 -8.28
C ARG A 77 3.92 3.55 -9.37
N ALA A 78 2.80 4.15 -9.00
CA ALA A 78 1.97 4.94 -9.90
C ALA A 78 2.41 6.42 -9.92
N HIS A 79 2.82 6.96 -8.77
CA HIS A 79 3.26 8.34 -8.61
C HIS A 79 4.79 8.45 -8.77
N ARG A 80 5.28 8.37 -9.97
CA ARG A 80 6.72 8.48 -10.31
C ARG A 80 6.97 9.51 -11.39
N ILE A 81 8.26 9.82 -11.61
CA ILE A 81 8.71 10.63 -12.75
C ILE A 81 8.19 9.98 -14.04
N GLY A 82 7.44 10.76 -14.82
CA GLY A 82 6.72 10.33 -16.03
C GLY A 82 5.21 10.20 -15.84
N GLN A 83 4.68 10.34 -14.61
CA GLN A 83 3.25 10.46 -14.37
C GLN A 83 2.78 11.89 -14.64
N GLU A 84 1.94 12.04 -15.65
CA GLU A 84 1.39 13.35 -16.07
C GLU A 84 -0.02 13.61 -15.50
N ARG A 85 -0.66 12.58 -14.94
CA ARG A 85 -2.01 12.66 -14.37
C ARG A 85 -1.96 12.67 -12.85
N THR A 86 -2.98 13.25 -12.23
CA THR A 86 -3.18 13.15 -10.78
C THR A 86 -3.48 11.71 -10.42
N VAL A 87 -2.71 11.15 -9.49
CA VAL A 87 -2.96 9.81 -8.96
C VAL A 87 -3.91 9.94 -7.76
N MET A 88 -5.07 9.30 -7.88
CA MET A 88 -6.05 9.21 -6.79
C MET A 88 -5.78 7.94 -5.97
N VAL A 89 -5.61 8.10 -4.66
CA VAL A 89 -5.33 6.98 -3.76
C VAL A 89 -6.51 6.78 -2.81
N TYR A 90 -7.11 5.60 -2.88
CA TYR A 90 -8.20 5.17 -1.99
C TYR A 90 -7.68 4.09 -1.05
N ARG A 91 -7.89 4.30 0.25
CA ARG A 91 -7.61 3.30 1.27
C ARG A 91 -8.94 2.76 1.76
N LEU A 92 -9.18 1.46 1.54
CA LEU A 92 -10.39 0.78 1.99
C LEU A 92 -10.12 0.15 3.34
N VAL A 93 -11.02 0.41 4.29
CA VAL A 93 -10.89 -0.02 5.68
C VAL A 93 -12.23 -0.56 6.13
N SER A 94 -12.22 -1.71 6.76
CA SER A 94 -13.43 -2.31 7.31
C SER A 94 -13.76 -1.62 8.64
N GLU A 95 -14.98 -1.09 8.75
CA GLU A 95 -15.47 -0.42 9.96
C GLU A 95 -15.60 -1.41 11.13
N GLY A 96 -15.21 -0.97 12.34
CA GLY A 96 -15.28 -1.78 13.57
C GLY A 96 -14.25 -2.91 13.64
N THR A 97 -13.21 -2.87 12.84
CA THR A 97 -12.17 -3.91 12.79
C THR A 97 -10.82 -3.44 13.31
N ILE A 98 -9.88 -4.39 13.41
CA ILE A 98 -8.48 -4.10 13.75
C ILE A 98 -7.82 -3.15 12.74
N GLU A 99 -8.32 -3.08 11.50
CA GLU A 99 -7.80 -2.20 10.45
C GLU A 99 -7.94 -0.72 10.84
N GLU A 100 -9.06 -0.32 11.46
CA GLU A 100 -9.23 1.04 11.98
C GLU A 100 -8.20 1.36 13.06
N LYS A 101 -7.95 0.40 13.98
CA LYS A 101 -6.95 0.56 15.04
C LYS A 101 -5.54 0.70 14.47
N VAL A 102 -5.22 -0.06 13.41
CA VAL A 102 -3.95 0.07 12.69
C VAL A 102 -3.79 1.46 12.10
N LEU A 103 -4.82 2.01 11.46
CA LEU A 103 -4.78 3.37 10.90
C LEU A 103 -4.62 4.44 11.99
N GLU A 104 -5.32 4.29 13.10
CA GLU A 104 -5.19 5.21 14.23
C GLU A 104 -3.77 5.20 14.80
N LEU A 105 -3.18 4.01 14.95
CA LEU A 105 -1.80 3.85 15.38
C LEU A 105 -0.81 4.48 14.40
N GLN A 106 -0.99 4.28 13.10
CA GLN A 106 -0.18 4.93 12.07
C GLN A 106 -0.24 6.45 12.18
N ARG A 107 -1.44 7.02 12.36
CA ARG A 107 -1.64 8.46 12.51
C ARG A 107 -0.93 9.01 13.74
N ARG A 108 -1.11 8.37 14.91
CA ARG A 108 -0.43 8.76 16.14
C ARG A 108 1.09 8.73 16.01
N LYS A 109 1.63 7.69 15.38
CA LYS A 109 3.08 7.60 15.12
C LYS A 109 3.57 8.71 14.18
N ALA A 110 2.83 9.04 13.14
CA ALA A 110 3.18 10.13 12.23
C ALA A 110 3.14 11.51 12.92
N GLU A 111 2.14 11.76 13.78
CA GLU A 111 2.02 13.00 14.57
C GLU A 111 3.18 13.15 15.56
N LEU A 112 3.53 12.08 16.29
CA LEU A 112 4.68 12.07 17.22
C LEU A 112 6.00 12.33 16.47
N PHE A 113 6.17 11.77 15.29
CA PHE A 113 7.36 12.00 14.47
C PHE A 113 7.43 13.44 13.94
N GLY A 114 6.30 13.99 13.51
CA GLY A 114 6.20 15.39 13.09
C GLY A 114 6.61 16.35 14.21
N ALA A 115 6.08 16.13 15.42
CA ALA A 115 6.42 16.93 16.59
C ALA A 115 7.91 16.83 16.99
N LEU A 116 8.51 15.64 16.87
CA LEU A 116 9.95 15.45 17.18
C LEU A 116 10.88 16.09 16.14
N MET A 117 10.42 16.16 14.87
CA MET A 117 11.21 16.78 13.79
C MET A 117 11.13 18.30 13.83
N ASP A 118 10.03 18.88 14.30
CA ASP A 118 9.88 20.33 14.49
C ASP A 118 10.73 20.85 15.66
N GLU A 119 11.09 20.01 16.65
CA GLU A 119 11.92 20.38 17.80
C GLU A 119 13.42 20.13 17.62
N SER A 120 13.86 19.40 16.58
CA SER A 120 15.26 19.09 16.37
C SER A 120 15.75 19.60 15.02
N ASP A 121 16.40 20.76 15.05
CA ASP A 121 17.38 21.17 14.05
C ASP A 121 18.57 20.21 14.14
N ASP A 122 18.79 19.47 13.04
CA ASP A 122 19.95 18.61 12.77
C ASP A 122 20.03 17.24 13.46
N SER A 123 20.05 16.20 12.62
CA SER A 123 20.44 14.80 12.89
C SER A 123 19.41 13.85 13.54
N GLY A 124 18.35 13.50 12.84
CA GLY A 124 17.43 12.46 13.33
C GLY A 124 16.61 11.70 12.29
N ALA A 125 17.07 11.56 11.05
CA ALA A 125 16.50 10.62 10.09
C ALA A 125 16.93 9.18 10.44
N GLY A 126 16.62 8.75 11.66
CA GLY A 126 16.97 7.46 12.19
C GLY A 126 15.76 6.70 12.70
N ALA A 127 15.38 5.68 11.95
CA ALA A 127 14.60 4.55 12.44
C ALA A 127 13.13 4.84 12.76
N PHE A 128 12.31 4.95 11.73
CA PHE A 128 11.02 4.28 11.79
C PHE A 128 11.34 2.82 12.13
N THR A 129 11.20 2.44 13.39
CA THR A 129 11.38 1.04 13.76
C THR A 129 10.28 0.26 13.04
N ASP A 130 10.72 -0.55 12.09
CA ASP A 130 9.91 -1.37 11.18
C ASP A 130 9.15 -2.48 11.94
N SER A 131 9.14 -2.42 13.27
CA SER A 131 8.58 -3.42 14.17
C SER A 131 7.45 -2.82 15.03
N LEU A 132 6.32 -3.51 15.03
CA LEU A 132 5.28 -3.34 16.05
C LEU A 132 5.91 -3.62 17.43
N THR A 133 5.71 -2.70 18.37
CA THR A 133 6.08 -2.94 19.76
C THR A 133 5.06 -3.85 20.43
N ALA A 134 5.44 -4.48 21.54
CA ALA A 134 4.51 -5.26 22.34
C ALA A 134 3.34 -4.43 22.88
N GLU A 135 3.57 -3.14 23.07
CA GLU A 135 2.58 -2.16 23.50
C GLU A 135 1.57 -1.84 22.38
N ASP A 136 2.04 -1.64 21.17
CA ASP A 136 1.20 -1.49 19.97
C ASP A 136 0.26 -2.69 19.80
N ILE A 137 0.78 -3.90 20.01
CA ILE A 137 -0.01 -5.14 19.90
C ILE A 137 -1.08 -5.22 21.00
N ARG A 138 -0.75 -4.85 22.25
CA ARG A 138 -1.72 -4.83 23.35
C ARG A 138 -2.85 -3.83 23.08
N GLU A 139 -2.51 -2.63 22.65
CA GLU A 139 -3.50 -1.59 22.31
C GLU A 139 -4.44 -2.05 21.19
N MET A 140 -3.89 -2.69 20.13
CA MET A 140 -4.69 -3.26 19.05
C MET A 140 -5.64 -4.37 19.50
N LEU A 141 -5.22 -5.20 20.46
CA LEU A 141 -6.04 -6.29 20.98
C LEU A 141 -7.08 -5.83 22.02
N GLY A 142 -7.03 -4.55 22.45
CA GLY A 142 -7.93 -4.02 23.48
C GLY A 142 -7.67 -4.61 24.86
N ALA A 143 -6.46 -5.08 25.13
CA ALA A 143 -6.03 -5.55 26.44
C ALA A 143 -5.64 -4.33 27.29
N GLU A 144 -6.65 -3.64 27.86
CA GLU A 144 -6.44 -2.73 28.99
C GLU A 144 -6.21 -3.58 30.26
N GLU A 145 -5.25 -3.18 31.10
CA GLU A 145 -5.08 -3.75 32.44
C GLU A 145 -6.24 -3.39 33.35
#